data_cf5d96a404ea72319fbd68c9a69cd6b1
#
_entry.id   cf5d96a404ea72319fbd68c9a69cd6b1
#
_cell.length_a   1.000
_cell.length_b   1.000
_cell.length_c   1.000
_cell.angle_alpha   90.00
_cell.angle_beta   90.00
_cell.angle_gamma   90.00
#
_symmetry.space_group_name_H-M   'P 1'
#
loop_
_entity.id
_entity.type
_entity.pdbx_description
1 polymer ?
#
loop_
_entity_poly.entity_id
_entity_poly.type
_entity_poly.pdbx_seq_one_letter_code
_entity_poly.pdbx_strand_id
1 'polypeptide(L)'
;MTRVARRTRSYFVIAGAATLLGLGATAGWEVARAQHVHSHAPAAEKGWLVRLAPDARTPAIERQLRGFETTMAEVAYRYTEMYWGGVDGNWGYAEHMAREMGNAITLGLERRPQYRKNGDALFLKGPYLQVMDAIKAKDPDLFKQRIETMRAACTACHAAEAHPFIKIGVPTVRRNPVVND
;
A
#
# COMPACT_ATOMS: atom_id res chain seq x y z
N MET A 1 13.45 -10.79 -56.97
CA MET A 1 14.61 -9.88 -57.11
C MET A 1 14.10 -8.48 -57.02
N THR A 2 14.20 -7.82 -55.87
CA THR A 2 13.84 -6.40 -55.68
C THR A 2 14.84 -5.79 -54.68
N ARG A 3 15.65 -4.87 -55.19
CA ARG A 3 16.73 -4.21 -54.47
C ARG A 3 16.16 -3.11 -53.55
N VAL A 4 16.56 -3.15 -52.28
CA VAL A 4 16.30 -2.08 -51.29
C VAL A 4 17.45 -1.07 -51.35
N ALA A 5 17.12 0.19 -51.70
CA ALA A 5 18.05 1.28 -51.76
C ALA A 5 18.33 1.85 -50.37
N ARG A 6 19.60 1.89 -49.96
CA ARG A 6 20.08 2.61 -48.78
C ARG A 6 20.18 4.10 -49.08
N ARG A 7 19.47 4.94 -48.33
CA ARG A 7 19.67 6.40 -48.31
C ARG A 7 20.69 6.78 -47.26
N THR A 8 21.87 7.23 -47.71
CA THR A 8 22.86 7.91 -46.91
C THR A 8 22.47 9.36 -46.72
N ARG A 9 22.36 9.82 -45.50
CA ARG A 9 22.23 11.24 -45.17
C ARG A 9 23.59 11.83 -44.82
N SER A 10 24.02 12.76 -45.69
CA SER A 10 25.22 13.59 -45.46
C SER A 10 24.88 14.68 -44.45
N TYR A 11 25.70 14.85 -43.44
CA TYR A 11 25.67 15.99 -42.53
C TYR A 11 26.68 17.03 -43.01
N PHE A 12 26.19 18.23 -43.30
CA PHE A 12 27.00 19.39 -43.56
C PHE A 12 27.45 20.00 -42.22
N VAL A 13 28.77 20.12 -42.03
CA VAL A 13 29.37 20.87 -40.94
C VAL A 13 29.58 22.31 -41.47
N ILE A 14 28.93 23.28 -40.86
CA ILE A 14 29.18 24.70 -41.09
C ILE A 14 29.97 25.19 -39.89
N ALA A 15 31.25 25.48 -40.14
CA ALA A 15 32.08 26.22 -39.20
C ALA A 15 31.83 27.72 -39.38
N GLY A 16 31.31 28.39 -38.37
CA GLY A 16 31.16 29.83 -38.30
C GLY A 16 31.83 30.38 -37.06
N ALA A 17 32.99 30.98 -37.19
CA ALA A 17 33.64 31.76 -36.15
C ALA A 17 32.98 33.14 -36.07
N ALA A 18 32.46 33.52 -34.92
CA ALA A 18 32.11 34.89 -34.58
C ALA A 18 32.51 35.18 -33.13
N THR A 19 33.63 35.89 -33.01
CA THR A 19 34.07 36.55 -31.78
C THR A 19 33.20 37.78 -31.53
N LEU A 20 32.43 37.78 -30.42
CA LEU A 20 31.86 39.00 -29.86
C LEU A 20 32.11 39.03 -28.37
N LEU A 21 32.93 39.96 -27.98
CA LEU A 21 33.14 40.43 -26.61
C LEU A 21 31.81 41.05 -26.13
N GLY A 22 31.14 40.40 -25.19
CA GLY A 22 29.97 40.92 -24.50
C GLY A 22 30.14 40.76 -23.01
N LEU A 23 30.41 41.83 -22.31
CA LEU A 23 30.28 41.96 -20.88
C LEU A 23 28.79 41.71 -20.53
N GLY A 24 28.47 40.55 -20.06
CA GLY A 24 27.14 40.18 -19.61
C GLY A 24 27.21 39.70 -18.16
N ALA A 25 26.55 40.46 -17.30
CA ALA A 25 26.36 40.15 -15.91
C ALA A 25 25.83 38.71 -15.73
N THR A 26 26.59 37.87 -15.06
CA THR A 26 26.12 36.56 -14.59
C THR A 26 25.10 36.79 -13.50
N ALA A 27 23.81 36.88 -13.88
CA ALA A 27 22.73 36.68 -12.94
C ALA A 27 22.83 35.22 -12.47
N GLY A 28 23.44 35.03 -11.32
CA GLY A 28 23.48 33.76 -10.62
C GLY A 28 22.03 33.36 -10.33
N TRP A 29 21.55 32.37 -11.05
CA TRP A 29 20.37 31.64 -10.65
C TRP A 29 20.80 30.78 -9.46
N GLU A 30 20.82 31.37 -8.28
CA GLU A 30 20.74 30.61 -7.05
C GLU A 30 19.38 29.91 -7.08
N VAL A 31 19.43 28.65 -7.52
CA VAL A 31 18.37 27.70 -7.20
C VAL A 31 18.39 27.64 -5.68
N ALA A 32 17.49 28.42 -5.05
CA ALA A 32 17.19 28.25 -3.65
C ALA A 32 16.73 26.80 -3.50
N ARG A 33 17.66 25.90 -3.16
CA ARG A 33 17.33 24.63 -2.58
C ARG A 33 16.53 24.99 -1.35
N ALA A 34 15.21 24.84 -1.43
CA ALA A 34 14.37 24.73 -0.27
C ALA A 34 14.89 23.51 0.49
N GLN A 35 15.92 23.71 1.29
CA GLN A 35 16.23 22.82 2.36
C GLN A 35 15.00 22.87 3.23
N HIS A 36 14.16 21.84 3.16
CA HIS A 36 13.27 21.51 4.25
C HIS A 36 14.19 21.28 5.46
N VAL A 37 14.58 22.38 6.08
CA VAL A 37 15.09 22.35 7.43
C VAL A 37 13.91 21.85 8.23
N HIS A 38 13.85 20.53 8.44
CA HIS A 38 13.15 20.03 9.59
C HIS A 38 13.84 20.73 10.76
N SER A 39 13.24 21.83 11.20
CA SER A 39 13.64 22.46 12.44
C SER A 39 13.42 21.37 13.49
N HIS A 40 14.50 20.67 13.84
CA HIS A 40 14.47 19.82 15.01
C HIS A 40 14.05 20.74 16.14
N ALA A 41 12.86 20.50 16.67
CA ALA A 41 12.40 21.17 17.88
C ALA A 41 13.56 21.15 18.87
N PRO A 42 13.79 22.24 19.61
CA PRO A 42 14.92 22.32 20.52
C PRO A 42 14.94 21.07 21.38
N ALA A 43 16.13 20.49 21.59
CA ALA A 43 16.38 19.18 22.21
C ALA A 43 15.80 18.99 23.64
N ALA A 44 15.00 19.93 24.11
CA ALA A 44 14.38 19.99 25.43
C ALA A 44 12.95 19.41 25.51
N GLU A 45 12.25 19.16 24.39
CA GLU A 45 10.91 18.57 24.48
C GLU A 45 11.00 17.04 24.48
N LYS A 46 11.09 16.48 25.69
CA LYS A 46 10.88 15.04 25.88
C LYS A 46 9.52 14.67 25.30
N GLY A 47 9.48 13.63 24.44
CA GLY A 47 8.25 13.13 23.82
C GLY A 47 7.15 12.90 24.87
N TRP A 48 5.89 12.98 24.46
CA TRP A 48 4.72 12.90 25.35
C TRP A 48 4.76 11.67 26.28
N LEU A 49 5.26 10.54 25.79
CA LEU A 49 5.35 9.28 26.57
C LEU A 49 6.35 9.39 27.73
N VAL A 50 7.47 10.10 27.52
CA VAL A 50 8.51 10.27 28.55
C VAL A 50 8.07 11.21 29.69
N ARG A 51 7.09 12.10 29.39
CA ARG A 51 6.47 12.98 30.40
C ARG A 51 5.52 12.26 31.36
N LEU A 52 5.08 11.03 30.98
CA LEU A 52 4.26 10.21 31.84
C LEU A 52 5.11 9.48 32.89
N ALA A 53 4.53 9.22 34.07
CA ALA A 53 5.12 8.32 35.05
C ALA A 53 5.39 6.95 34.44
N PRO A 54 6.44 6.23 34.83
CA PRO A 54 6.83 4.96 34.21
C PRO A 54 5.70 3.92 34.15
N ASP A 55 4.90 3.79 35.17
CA ASP A 55 3.75 2.89 35.29
C ASP A 55 2.57 3.30 34.39
N ALA A 56 2.45 4.58 34.05
CA ALA A 56 1.40 5.10 33.16
C ALA A 56 1.74 4.95 31.66
N ARG A 57 2.97 4.60 31.30
CA ARG A 57 3.43 4.57 29.89
C ARG A 57 2.82 3.42 29.11
N THR A 58 2.85 2.20 29.65
CA THR A 58 2.26 1.04 28.98
C THR A 58 0.77 1.20 28.75
N PRO A 59 -0.06 1.58 29.76
CA PRO A 59 -1.47 1.87 29.53
C PRO A 59 -1.72 2.99 28.49
N ALA A 60 -0.83 3.98 28.42
CA ALA A 60 -0.92 5.04 27.43
C ALA A 60 -0.67 4.53 25.99
N ILE A 61 0.32 3.65 25.79
CA ILE A 61 0.59 2.99 24.51
C ILE A 61 -0.59 2.11 24.11
N GLU A 62 -1.11 1.30 25.02
CA GLU A 62 -2.25 0.42 24.76
C GLU A 62 -3.48 1.21 24.27
N ARG A 63 -3.77 2.37 24.88
CA ARG A 63 -4.86 3.25 24.40
C ARG A 63 -4.62 3.77 22.99
N GLN A 64 -3.37 4.05 22.60
CA GLN A 64 -3.03 4.54 21.26
C GLN A 64 -3.16 3.43 20.19
N LEU A 65 -2.95 2.16 20.56
CA LEU A 65 -3.12 1.02 19.65
C LEU A 65 -4.58 0.77 19.27
N ARG A 66 -5.54 1.35 20.03
CA ARG A 66 -6.98 1.27 19.79
C ARG A 66 -7.54 -0.15 19.77
N GLY A 67 -8.77 -0.30 19.30
CA GLY A 67 -9.47 -1.58 19.23
C GLY A 67 -9.29 -2.32 17.91
N PHE A 68 -10.10 -3.37 17.73
CA PHE A 68 -10.08 -4.18 16.51
C PHE A 68 -10.63 -3.40 15.30
N GLU A 69 -11.40 -2.34 15.53
CA GLU A 69 -11.93 -1.45 14.50
C GLU A 69 -10.82 -0.77 13.67
N THR A 70 -9.69 -0.42 14.30
CA THR A 70 -8.53 0.14 13.58
C THR A 70 -7.90 -0.92 12.67
N THR A 71 -7.81 -2.17 13.16
CA THR A 71 -7.39 -3.30 12.34
C THR A 71 -8.31 -3.48 11.14
N MET A 72 -9.64 -3.43 11.34
CA MET A 72 -10.58 -3.60 10.24
C MET A 72 -10.51 -2.47 9.21
N ALA A 73 -10.18 -1.25 9.60
CA ALA A 73 -9.93 -0.15 8.66
C ALA A 73 -8.72 -0.44 7.75
N GLU A 74 -7.63 -0.95 8.31
CA GLU A 74 -6.46 -1.39 7.55
C GLU A 74 -6.80 -2.60 6.64
N VAL A 75 -7.49 -3.59 7.18
CA VAL A 75 -7.95 -4.77 6.43
C VAL A 75 -8.81 -4.37 5.24
N ALA A 76 -9.74 -3.43 5.40
CA ALA A 76 -10.59 -2.95 4.32
C ALA A 76 -9.78 -2.27 3.20
N TYR A 77 -8.76 -1.49 3.56
CA TYR A 77 -7.83 -0.92 2.60
C TYR A 77 -7.06 -2.02 1.85
N ARG A 78 -6.42 -2.95 2.58
CA ARG A 78 -5.62 -4.03 2.00
C ARG A 78 -6.46 -4.97 1.12
N TYR A 79 -7.68 -5.27 1.54
CA TYR A 79 -8.64 -6.04 0.74
C TYR A 79 -8.95 -5.37 -0.60
N THR A 80 -9.23 -4.07 -0.58
CA THR A 80 -9.52 -3.29 -1.79
C THR A 80 -8.34 -3.30 -2.76
N GLU A 81 -7.14 -3.06 -2.26
CA GLU A 81 -5.93 -3.02 -3.07
C GLU A 81 -5.53 -4.40 -3.61
N MET A 82 -5.64 -5.45 -2.78
CA MET A 82 -5.44 -6.83 -3.22
C MET A 82 -6.40 -7.21 -4.35
N TYR A 83 -7.69 -6.85 -4.21
CA TYR A 83 -8.70 -7.14 -5.21
C TYR A 83 -8.35 -6.50 -6.56
N TRP A 84 -8.03 -5.20 -6.57
CA TRP A 84 -7.68 -4.51 -7.82
C TRP A 84 -6.36 -4.99 -8.40
N GLY A 85 -5.36 -5.29 -7.57
CA GLY A 85 -4.12 -5.92 -8.02
C GLY A 85 -4.37 -7.25 -8.76
N GLY A 86 -5.22 -8.11 -8.21
CA GLY A 86 -5.58 -9.38 -8.85
C GLY A 86 -6.42 -9.21 -10.12
N VAL A 87 -7.38 -8.28 -10.14
CA VAL A 87 -8.18 -7.95 -11.33
C VAL A 87 -7.31 -7.45 -12.48
N ASP A 88 -6.30 -6.65 -12.17
CA ASP A 88 -5.39 -6.07 -13.16
C ASP A 88 -4.26 -7.03 -13.57
N GLY A 89 -4.13 -8.20 -12.93
CA GLY A 89 -3.04 -9.14 -13.17
C GLY A 89 -1.71 -8.74 -12.52
N ASN A 90 -1.69 -7.69 -11.69
CA ASN A 90 -0.52 -7.33 -10.88
C ASN A 90 -0.43 -8.27 -9.66
N TRP A 91 -0.04 -9.51 -9.93
CA TRP A 91 -0.01 -10.58 -8.93
C TRP A 91 0.97 -10.31 -7.79
N GLY A 92 2.09 -9.61 -8.06
CA GLY A 92 3.05 -9.22 -7.04
C GLY A 92 2.45 -8.22 -6.04
N TYR A 93 1.71 -7.24 -6.53
CA TYR A 93 0.99 -6.28 -5.69
C TYR A 93 -0.16 -6.94 -4.93
N ALA A 94 -0.94 -7.79 -5.60
CA ALA A 94 -2.01 -8.55 -4.96
C ALA A 94 -1.48 -9.42 -3.81
N GLU A 95 -0.35 -10.12 -4.02
CA GLU A 95 0.29 -10.94 -2.99
C GLU A 95 0.78 -10.10 -1.81
N HIS A 96 1.43 -8.98 -2.09
CA HIS A 96 1.88 -8.05 -1.04
C HIS A 96 0.70 -7.59 -0.18
N MET A 97 -0.38 -7.11 -0.80
CA MET A 97 -1.55 -6.62 -0.08
C MET A 97 -2.27 -7.72 0.70
N ALA A 98 -2.34 -8.94 0.15
CA ALA A 98 -2.90 -10.09 0.84
C ALA A 98 -2.10 -10.46 2.10
N ARG A 99 -0.77 -10.48 2.02
CA ARG A 99 0.09 -10.73 3.18
C ARG A 99 -0.09 -9.68 4.27
N GLU A 100 -0.08 -8.40 3.88
CA GLU A 100 -0.28 -7.31 4.84
C GLU A 100 -1.67 -7.34 5.48
N MET A 101 -2.70 -7.77 4.75
CA MET A 101 -4.03 -8.02 5.30
C MET A 101 -4.01 -9.13 6.37
N GLY A 102 -3.34 -10.23 6.09
CA GLY A 102 -3.17 -11.34 7.04
C GLY A 102 -2.41 -10.91 8.29
N ASN A 103 -1.33 -10.14 8.12
CA ASN A 103 -0.52 -9.58 9.21
C ASN A 103 -1.38 -8.64 10.09
N ALA A 104 -2.14 -7.73 9.48
CA ALA A 104 -3.00 -6.81 10.21
C ALA A 104 -4.03 -7.56 11.09
N ILE A 105 -4.67 -8.59 10.53
CA ILE A 105 -5.62 -9.42 11.29
C ILE A 105 -4.91 -10.15 12.43
N THR A 106 -3.75 -10.75 12.19
CA THR A 106 -2.98 -11.49 13.21
C THR A 106 -2.62 -10.58 14.37
N LEU A 107 -2.07 -9.40 14.11
CA LEU A 107 -1.75 -8.41 15.14
C LEU A 107 -3.00 -7.88 15.85
N GLY A 108 -4.10 -7.72 15.12
CA GLY A 108 -5.40 -7.36 15.71
C GLY A 108 -5.91 -8.41 16.69
N LEU A 109 -5.76 -9.70 16.35
CA LEU A 109 -6.14 -10.83 17.19
C LEU A 109 -5.22 -10.99 18.42
N GLU A 110 -3.98 -10.55 18.35
CA GLU A 110 -3.10 -10.46 19.54
C GLU A 110 -3.60 -9.41 20.51
N ARG A 111 -3.99 -8.23 20.02
CA ARG A 111 -4.56 -7.15 20.83
C ARG A 111 -5.96 -7.44 21.36
N ARG A 112 -6.72 -8.31 20.69
CA ARG A 112 -8.11 -8.67 21.04
C ARG A 112 -8.31 -10.18 20.93
N PRO A 113 -7.75 -10.95 21.87
CA PRO A 113 -7.72 -12.42 21.81
C PRO A 113 -9.11 -13.07 21.87
N GLN A 114 -10.14 -12.36 22.35
CA GLN A 114 -11.52 -12.85 22.33
C GLN A 114 -12.03 -13.16 20.91
N TYR A 115 -11.48 -12.49 19.87
CA TYR A 115 -11.84 -12.73 18.47
C TYR A 115 -11.02 -13.84 17.80
N ARG A 116 -9.98 -14.38 18.49
CA ARG A 116 -9.04 -15.36 17.93
C ARG A 116 -9.73 -16.58 17.37
N LYS A 117 -10.68 -17.15 18.12
CA LYS A 117 -11.40 -18.38 17.72
C LYS A 117 -12.03 -18.25 16.36
N ASN A 118 -12.82 -17.20 16.14
CA ASN A 118 -13.54 -16.98 14.89
C ASN A 118 -12.60 -16.43 13.78
N GLY A 119 -11.67 -15.57 14.11
CA GLY A 119 -10.65 -15.07 13.16
C GLY A 119 -9.80 -16.19 12.56
N ASP A 120 -9.38 -17.14 13.37
CA ASP A 120 -8.64 -18.32 12.91
C ASP A 120 -9.53 -19.25 12.07
N ALA A 121 -10.70 -19.63 12.61
CA ALA A 121 -11.54 -20.66 11.99
C ALA A 121 -12.20 -20.18 10.70
N LEU A 122 -12.70 -18.95 10.68
CA LEU A 122 -13.49 -18.44 9.55
C LEU A 122 -12.64 -17.73 8.50
N PHE A 123 -11.42 -17.26 8.84
CA PHE A 123 -10.61 -16.50 7.92
C PHE A 123 -9.18 -17.07 7.72
N LEU A 124 -8.31 -17.00 8.75
CA LEU A 124 -6.88 -17.25 8.57
C LEU A 124 -6.53 -18.68 8.14
N LYS A 125 -7.25 -19.70 8.62
CA LYS A 125 -6.96 -21.11 8.36
C LYS A 125 -7.70 -21.70 7.14
N GLY A 126 -8.42 -20.88 6.39
CA GLY A 126 -9.17 -21.34 5.23
C GLY A 126 -9.22 -20.33 4.10
N PRO A 127 -10.23 -19.45 4.05
CA PRO A 127 -10.46 -18.56 2.91
C PRO A 127 -9.28 -17.67 2.55
N TYR A 128 -8.54 -17.19 3.55
CA TYR A 128 -7.31 -16.40 3.32
C TYR A 128 -6.24 -17.21 2.57
N LEU A 129 -5.97 -18.43 3.01
CA LEU A 129 -4.99 -19.31 2.35
C LEU A 129 -5.40 -19.62 0.91
N GLN A 130 -6.69 -19.87 0.68
CA GLN A 130 -7.22 -20.14 -0.66
C GLN A 130 -7.05 -18.96 -1.62
N VAL A 131 -7.22 -17.72 -1.14
CA VAL A 131 -6.91 -16.51 -1.94
C VAL A 131 -5.43 -16.41 -2.23
N MET A 132 -4.56 -16.66 -1.25
CA MET A 132 -3.11 -16.67 -1.44
C MET A 132 -2.67 -17.70 -2.48
N ASP A 133 -3.28 -18.88 -2.49
CA ASP A 133 -2.98 -19.91 -3.48
C ASP A 133 -3.43 -19.50 -4.90
N ALA A 134 -4.60 -18.88 -5.03
CA ALA A 134 -5.06 -18.36 -6.31
C ALA A 134 -4.15 -17.23 -6.87
N ILE A 135 -3.68 -16.33 -5.99
CA ILE A 135 -2.73 -15.27 -6.35
C ILE A 135 -1.41 -15.89 -6.84
N LYS A 136 -0.87 -16.88 -6.13
CA LYS A 136 0.36 -17.58 -6.53
C LYS A 136 0.21 -18.33 -7.85
N ALA A 137 -0.97 -18.91 -8.09
CA ALA A 137 -1.29 -19.58 -9.36
C ALA A 137 -1.45 -18.58 -10.52
N LYS A 138 -1.60 -17.28 -10.23
CA LYS A 138 -1.87 -16.21 -11.21
C LYS A 138 -3.09 -16.53 -12.10
N ASP A 139 -4.10 -17.16 -11.51
CA ASP A 139 -5.32 -17.59 -12.18
C ASP A 139 -6.47 -16.59 -11.87
N PRO A 140 -6.90 -15.77 -12.86
CA PRO A 140 -7.91 -14.73 -12.63
C PRO A 140 -9.29 -15.29 -12.27
N ASP A 141 -9.67 -16.45 -12.78
CA ASP A 141 -11.00 -17.02 -12.53
C ASP A 141 -11.03 -17.69 -11.16
N LEU A 142 -9.98 -18.43 -10.81
CA LEU A 142 -9.81 -18.97 -9.47
C LEU A 142 -9.75 -17.84 -8.44
N PHE A 143 -9.01 -16.76 -8.72
CA PHE A 143 -8.93 -15.61 -7.84
C PHE A 143 -10.31 -15.00 -7.56
N LYS A 144 -11.11 -14.73 -8.60
CA LYS A 144 -12.47 -14.21 -8.43
C LYS A 144 -13.34 -15.14 -7.56
N GLN A 145 -13.26 -16.45 -7.81
CA GLN A 145 -14.00 -17.42 -7.00
C GLN A 145 -13.57 -17.39 -5.53
N ARG A 146 -12.26 -17.32 -5.25
CA ARG A 146 -11.73 -17.27 -3.89
C ARG A 146 -12.02 -15.96 -3.18
N ILE A 147 -12.08 -14.83 -3.89
CA ILE A 147 -12.55 -13.56 -3.36
C ILE A 147 -14.00 -13.67 -2.86
N GLU A 148 -14.90 -14.30 -3.62
CA GLU A 148 -16.28 -14.49 -3.18
C GLU A 148 -16.36 -15.36 -1.91
N THR A 149 -15.60 -16.44 -1.85
CA THR A 149 -15.52 -17.30 -0.66
C THR A 149 -15.01 -16.53 0.56
N MET A 150 -13.93 -15.76 0.38
CA MET A 150 -13.34 -14.96 1.45
C MET A 150 -14.28 -13.86 1.93
N ARG A 151 -14.97 -13.17 1.03
CA ARG A 151 -15.98 -12.14 1.34
C ARG A 151 -17.13 -12.69 2.17
N ALA A 152 -17.63 -13.86 1.80
CA ALA A 152 -18.66 -14.56 2.57
C ALA A 152 -18.17 -14.91 3.98
N ALA A 153 -16.94 -15.39 4.10
CA ALA A 153 -16.32 -15.72 5.38
C ALA A 153 -16.10 -14.49 6.27
N CYS A 154 -15.67 -13.36 5.69
CA CYS A 154 -15.58 -12.08 6.42
C CYS A 154 -16.95 -11.66 6.98
N THR A 155 -18.00 -11.75 6.17
CA THR A 155 -19.37 -11.41 6.58
C THR A 155 -19.85 -12.36 7.70
N ALA A 156 -19.54 -13.65 7.59
CA ALA A 156 -19.88 -14.65 8.61
C ALA A 156 -19.14 -14.39 9.94
N CYS A 157 -17.85 -14.02 9.87
CA CYS A 157 -17.06 -13.66 11.05
C CYS A 157 -17.67 -12.43 11.76
N HIS A 158 -18.02 -11.37 11.02
CA HIS A 158 -18.70 -10.21 11.59
C HIS A 158 -20.03 -10.59 12.27
N ALA A 159 -20.82 -11.46 11.66
CA ALA A 159 -22.07 -11.94 12.26
C ALA A 159 -21.82 -12.73 13.55
N ALA A 160 -20.81 -13.60 13.56
CA ALA A 160 -20.43 -14.38 14.74
C ALA A 160 -19.92 -13.51 15.92
N GLU A 161 -19.34 -12.32 15.58
CA GLU A 161 -18.86 -11.34 16.56
C GLU A 161 -19.90 -10.26 16.89
N ALA A 162 -21.17 -10.54 16.70
CA ALA A 162 -22.30 -9.65 16.98
C ALA A 162 -22.33 -8.34 16.14
N HIS A 163 -21.76 -8.38 14.93
CA HIS A 163 -21.78 -7.27 13.96
C HIS A 163 -22.48 -7.68 12.64
N PRO A 164 -23.69 -8.27 12.65
CA PRO A 164 -24.32 -8.82 11.43
C PRO A 164 -24.70 -7.74 10.39
N PHE A 165 -24.68 -6.47 10.79
CA PHE A 165 -24.90 -5.33 9.90
C PHE A 165 -23.69 -4.98 9.05
N ILE A 166 -22.49 -5.52 9.33
CA ILE A 166 -21.29 -5.35 8.53
C ILE A 166 -21.19 -6.47 7.50
N LYS A 167 -21.56 -6.14 6.26
CA LYS A 167 -21.50 -7.05 5.13
C LYS A 167 -20.40 -6.60 4.16
N ILE A 168 -19.56 -7.54 3.75
CA ILE A 168 -18.42 -7.23 2.88
C ILE A 168 -18.84 -7.39 1.42
N GLY A 169 -18.71 -6.32 0.65
CA GLY A 169 -18.96 -6.27 -0.80
C GLY A 169 -17.69 -6.47 -1.64
N VAL A 170 -17.90 -6.60 -2.93
CA VAL A 170 -16.80 -6.49 -3.91
C VAL A 170 -16.41 -5.02 -4.05
N PRO A 171 -15.12 -4.66 -4.09
CA PRO A 171 -14.70 -3.29 -4.32
C PRO A 171 -15.18 -2.76 -5.67
N THR A 172 -15.81 -1.58 -5.68
CA THR A 172 -16.36 -0.95 -6.89
C THR A 172 -15.58 0.30 -7.31
N VAL A 173 -14.72 0.82 -6.44
CA VAL A 173 -13.97 2.05 -6.67
C VAL A 173 -12.51 1.82 -6.32
N ARG A 174 -11.61 2.26 -7.22
CA ARG A 174 -10.17 2.32 -6.97
C ARG A 174 -9.86 3.56 -6.15
N ARG A 175 -9.10 3.41 -5.08
CA ARG A 175 -8.74 4.50 -4.16
C ARG A 175 -7.25 4.85 -4.22
N ASN A 176 -6.43 3.94 -4.72
CA ASN A 176 -4.99 4.09 -4.81
C ASN A 176 -4.60 4.28 -6.29
N PRO A 177 -3.66 5.20 -6.60
CA PRO A 177 -3.14 5.41 -7.95
C PRO A 177 -2.11 4.34 -8.38
N VAL A 178 -1.98 3.20 -7.70
CA VAL A 178 -1.13 2.11 -8.17
C VAL A 178 -1.64 1.60 -9.50
N VAL A 179 -0.77 1.63 -10.50
CA VAL A 179 -1.03 1.17 -11.87
C VAL A 179 -0.19 -0.07 -12.18
N ASN A 180 -0.63 -0.83 -13.18
CA ASN A 180 0.17 -1.91 -13.76
C ASN A 180 1.04 -1.33 -14.88
N ASP A 181 2.30 -1.69 -14.90
CA ASP A 181 3.23 -1.42 -16.00
C ASP A 181 3.04 -2.43 -17.13
#